data_37fc8aa80d16304ab742d2cf526e45cd
#
_entry.id   37fc8aa80d16304ab742d2cf526e45cd
#
_cell.length_a   1.000
_cell.length_b   1.000
_cell.length_c   1.000
_cell.angle_alpha   90.00
_cell.angle_beta   90.00
_cell.angle_gamma   90.00
#
_symmetry.space_group_name_H-M   'P 1'
#
loop_
_entity.id
_entity.type
_entity.pdbx_description
1 polymer ?
#
loop_
_entity_poly.entity_id
_entity_poly.type
_entity_poly.pdbx_seq_one_letter_code
_entity_poly.pdbx_strand_id
1 'polypeptide(L)'
;MVTEQEVEAIGQTLVDPQQPLQARFRALFTLRGLGGPGAIAWISRAFSDDSVLLKHELAYCLGQMQDRQAIPVLVDVLCDTHQEPMVRHEAALVNMAQ
;
A
#
# COMPACT_ATOMS: atom_id res chain seq x y z
N MET A 1 -10.74 -17.64 -9.65
CA MET A 1 -11.20 -16.62 -8.68
C MET A 1 -10.33 -16.66 -7.44
N VAL A 2 -9.89 -15.52 -6.97
CA VAL A 2 -9.03 -15.43 -5.80
C VAL A 2 -9.89 -15.44 -4.54
N THR A 3 -9.52 -16.28 -3.57
CA THR A 3 -10.23 -16.39 -2.30
C THR A 3 -9.72 -15.39 -1.28
N GLU A 4 -10.50 -15.15 -0.23
CA GLU A 4 -10.06 -14.32 0.89
C GLU A 4 -8.79 -14.86 1.54
N GLN A 5 -8.66 -16.19 1.61
CA GLN A 5 -7.48 -16.84 2.17
C GLN A 5 -6.24 -16.56 1.33
N GLU A 6 -6.39 -16.53 0.01
CA GLU A 6 -5.29 -16.19 -0.88
C GLU A 6 -4.88 -14.73 -0.74
N VAL A 7 -5.85 -13.82 -0.63
CA VAL A 7 -5.58 -12.39 -0.40
C VAL A 7 -4.84 -12.22 0.93
N GLU A 8 -5.26 -12.93 1.97
CA GLU A 8 -4.61 -12.88 3.27
C GLU A 8 -3.16 -13.35 3.19
N ALA A 9 -2.91 -14.46 2.49
CA ALA A 9 -1.54 -14.96 2.33
C ALA A 9 -0.64 -13.96 1.63
N ILE A 10 -1.15 -13.31 0.59
CA ILE A 10 -0.41 -12.27 -0.15
C ILE A 10 -0.17 -11.07 0.77
N GLY A 11 -1.17 -10.65 1.52
CA GLY A 11 -1.06 -9.54 2.46
C GLY A 11 -0.04 -9.82 3.57
N GLN A 12 -0.02 -11.04 4.10
CA GLN A 12 0.96 -11.44 5.11
C GLN A 12 2.39 -11.33 4.57
N THR A 13 2.61 -11.71 3.32
CA THR A 13 3.92 -11.55 2.69
C THR A 13 4.30 -10.08 2.60
N LEU A 14 3.36 -9.23 2.20
CA LEU A 14 3.61 -7.80 2.06
C LEU A 14 4.07 -7.17 3.38
N VAL A 15 3.42 -7.51 4.49
CA VAL A 15 3.68 -6.86 5.78
C VAL A 15 4.80 -7.52 6.58
N ASP A 16 5.35 -8.62 6.11
CA ASP A 16 6.37 -9.38 6.84
C ASP A 16 7.77 -8.81 6.54
N PRO A 17 8.42 -8.15 7.52
CA PRO A 17 9.76 -7.58 7.31
C PRO A 17 10.85 -8.63 7.12
N GLN A 18 10.57 -9.90 7.40
CA GLN A 18 11.53 -10.99 7.19
C GLN A 18 11.56 -11.48 5.74
N GLN A 19 10.55 -11.14 4.96
CA GLN A 19 10.52 -11.50 3.54
C GLN A 19 11.44 -10.60 2.73
N PRO A 20 12.10 -11.15 1.68
CA PRO A 20 12.90 -10.31 0.79
C PRO A 20 12.05 -9.19 0.18
N LEU A 21 12.66 -8.04 -0.02
CA LEU A 21 11.95 -6.88 -0.54
C LEU A 21 11.30 -7.17 -1.89
N GLN A 22 11.96 -7.97 -2.74
CA GLN A 22 11.39 -8.38 -4.04
C GLN A 22 10.07 -9.14 -3.88
N ALA A 23 9.99 -10.03 -2.90
CA ALA A 23 8.77 -10.78 -2.63
C ALA A 23 7.66 -9.85 -2.14
N ARG A 24 8.02 -8.88 -1.33
CA ARG A 24 7.09 -7.90 -0.79
C ARG A 24 6.55 -6.99 -1.91
N PHE A 25 7.39 -6.53 -2.81
CA PHE A 25 6.95 -5.76 -3.97
C PHE A 25 6.02 -6.59 -4.86
N ARG A 26 6.36 -7.86 -5.08
CA ARG A 26 5.51 -8.74 -5.90
C ARG A 26 4.13 -8.89 -5.26
N ALA A 27 4.09 -9.07 -3.94
CA ALA A 27 2.83 -9.15 -3.20
C ALA A 27 2.02 -7.86 -3.36
N LEU A 28 2.69 -6.71 -3.25
CA LEU A 28 2.04 -5.41 -3.44
C LEU A 28 1.41 -5.29 -4.83
N PHE A 29 2.17 -5.63 -5.86
CA PHE A 29 1.68 -5.53 -7.25
C PHE A 29 0.53 -6.49 -7.51
N THR A 30 0.55 -7.65 -6.88
CA THR A 30 -0.58 -8.60 -6.96
C THR A 30 -1.84 -8.00 -6.32
N LEU A 31 -1.69 -7.43 -5.12
CA LEU A 31 -2.83 -6.78 -4.44
C LEU A 31 -3.38 -5.61 -5.26
N ARG A 32 -2.49 -4.80 -5.85
CA ARG A 32 -2.92 -3.71 -6.73
C ARG A 32 -3.79 -4.23 -7.88
N GLY A 33 -3.35 -5.33 -8.51
CA GLY A 33 -4.09 -5.91 -9.63
C GLY A 33 -5.42 -6.53 -9.23
N LEU A 34 -5.51 -7.10 -8.03
CA LEU A 34 -6.75 -7.67 -7.52
C LEU A 34 -7.78 -6.61 -7.18
N GLY A 35 -7.32 -5.49 -6.62
CA GLY A 35 -8.21 -4.42 -6.22
C GLY A 35 -9.10 -4.77 -5.04
N GLY A 36 -10.03 -3.90 -4.74
CA GLY A 36 -11.06 -4.12 -3.72
C GLY A 36 -10.63 -3.75 -2.32
N PRO A 37 -11.59 -3.78 -1.37
CA PRO A 37 -11.33 -3.31 0.00
C PRO A 37 -10.31 -4.16 0.75
N GLY A 38 -10.25 -5.46 0.48
CA GLY A 38 -9.28 -6.34 1.13
C GLY A 38 -7.85 -5.98 0.76
N ALA A 39 -7.59 -5.76 -0.54
CA ALA A 39 -6.27 -5.36 -1.02
C ALA A 39 -5.88 -4.01 -0.42
N ILE A 40 -6.79 -3.05 -0.41
CA ILE A 40 -6.53 -1.71 0.14
C ILE A 40 -6.20 -1.78 1.63
N ALA A 41 -6.92 -2.63 2.38
CA ALA A 41 -6.67 -2.81 3.81
C ALA A 41 -5.27 -3.34 4.07
N TRP A 42 -4.81 -4.32 3.29
CA TRP A 42 -3.46 -4.86 3.45
C TRP A 42 -2.39 -3.84 3.09
N ILE A 43 -2.59 -3.09 2.01
CA ILE A 43 -1.66 -2.03 1.61
C ILE A 43 -1.59 -0.96 2.70
N SER A 44 -2.74 -0.58 3.28
CA SER A 44 -2.80 0.38 4.37
C SER A 44 -1.96 -0.06 5.58
N ARG A 45 -2.04 -1.34 5.95
CA ARG A 45 -1.29 -1.89 7.08
C ARG A 45 0.22 -1.80 6.86
N ALA A 46 0.66 -1.88 5.63
CA ALA A 46 2.09 -1.89 5.31
C ALA A 46 2.77 -0.52 5.51
N PHE A 47 2.01 0.56 5.69
CA PHE A 47 2.61 1.88 5.92
C PHE A 47 3.31 2.01 7.27
N SER A 48 3.16 1.05 8.17
CA SER A 48 3.93 1.04 9.42
C SER A 48 5.32 0.42 9.26
N ASP A 49 5.69 0.01 8.06
CA ASP A 49 6.99 -0.59 7.79
C ASP A 49 8.13 0.44 7.85
N ASP A 50 9.36 -0.04 8.04
CA ASP A 50 10.53 0.81 8.11
C ASP A 50 11.08 1.21 6.73
N SER A 51 10.73 0.46 5.68
CA SER A 51 11.26 0.72 4.34
C SER A 51 10.59 1.92 3.69
N VAL A 52 11.35 2.99 3.51
CA VAL A 52 10.88 4.19 2.80
C VAL A 52 10.54 3.84 1.36
N LEU A 53 11.37 3.01 0.72
CA LEU A 53 11.15 2.61 -0.67
C LEU A 53 9.83 1.85 -0.82
N LEU A 54 9.56 0.91 0.07
CA LEU A 54 8.30 0.16 0.04
C LEU A 54 7.12 1.11 0.25
N LYS A 55 7.21 2.00 1.23
CA LYS A 55 6.09 2.91 1.55
C LYS A 55 5.82 3.89 0.43
N HIS A 56 6.85 4.37 -0.25
CA HIS A 56 6.67 5.20 -1.44
C HIS A 56 5.87 4.45 -2.50
N GLU A 57 6.22 3.19 -2.73
CA GLU A 57 5.52 2.37 -3.72
C GLU A 57 4.10 2.01 -3.30
N LEU A 58 3.86 1.82 -1.99
CA LEU A 58 2.50 1.61 -1.46
C LEU A 58 1.58 2.78 -1.86
N ALA A 59 2.05 4.01 -1.63
CA ALA A 59 1.28 5.20 -1.97
C ALA A 59 1.01 5.29 -3.46
N TYR A 60 2.03 5.03 -4.27
CA TYR A 60 1.90 5.06 -5.72
C TYR A 60 0.87 4.03 -6.21
N CYS A 61 0.93 2.81 -5.68
CA CYS A 61 -0.01 1.75 -6.05
C CYS A 61 -1.45 2.10 -5.67
N LEU A 62 -1.66 2.70 -4.50
CA LEU A 62 -3.00 3.16 -4.11
C LEU A 62 -3.53 4.19 -5.10
N GLY A 63 -2.66 5.09 -5.58
CA GLY A 63 -3.06 6.04 -6.60
C GLY A 63 -3.46 5.38 -7.90
N GLN A 64 -2.72 4.35 -8.31
CA GLN A 64 -3.01 3.63 -9.54
C GLN A 64 -4.32 2.85 -9.49
N MET A 65 -4.76 2.42 -8.31
CA MET A 65 -5.97 1.63 -8.16
C MET A 65 -7.25 2.43 -8.45
N GLN A 66 -7.20 3.76 -8.36
CA GLN A 66 -8.32 4.64 -8.66
C GLN A 66 -9.58 4.24 -7.90
N ASP A 67 -9.42 3.90 -6.62
CA ASP A 67 -10.51 3.46 -5.75
C ASP A 67 -10.71 4.50 -4.65
N ARG A 68 -11.95 4.94 -4.47
CA ARG A 68 -12.29 5.92 -3.43
C ARG A 68 -11.87 5.48 -2.04
N GLN A 69 -11.87 4.18 -1.79
CA GLN A 69 -11.49 3.67 -0.47
C GLN A 69 -10.01 3.88 -0.17
N ALA A 70 -9.19 4.14 -1.19
CA ALA A 70 -7.79 4.48 -1.00
C ALA A 70 -7.60 5.92 -0.51
N ILE A 71 -8.56 6.81 -0.75
CA ILE A 71 -8.42 8.23 -0.41
C ILE A 71 -8.19 8.45 1.10
N PRO A 72 -8.99 7.87 2.01
CA PRO A 72 -8.73 8.06 3.44
C PRO A 72 -7.36 7.55 3.86
N VAL A 73 -6.89 6.46 3.27
CA VAL A 73 -5.56 5.91 3.57
C VAL A 73 -4.47 6.90 3.16
N LEU A 74 -4.57 7.47 1.96
CA LEU A 74 -3.61 8.45 1.45
C LEU A 74 -3.63 9.74 2.29
N VAL A 75 -4.81 10.18 2.74
CA VAL A 75 -4.92 11.34 3.61
C VAL A 75 -4.26 11.07 4.96
N ASP A 76 -4.46 9.89 5.53
CA ASP A 76 -3.83 9.52 6.80
C ASP A 76 -2.30 9.53 6.68
N VAL A 77 -1.76 9.01 5.58
CA VAL A 77 -0.32 9.01 5.34
C VAL A 77 0.21 10.44 5.20
N LEU A 78 -0.50 11.28 4.43
CA LEU A 78 -0.12 12.67 4.24
C LEU A 78 -0.08 13.44 5.56
N CYS A 79 -1.04 13.19 6.44
CA CYS A 79 -1.16 13.91 7.71
C CYS A 79 -0.30 13.34 8.82
N ASP A 80 0.30 12.16 8.63
CA ASP A 80 1.13 11.52 9.64
C ASP A 80 2.53 12.11 9.64
N THR A 81 2.83 12.93 10.66
CA THR A 81 4.12 13.60 10.79
C THR A 81 5.28 12.65 11.08
N HIS A 82 5.00 11.39 11.43
CA HIS A 82 6.03 10.37 11.66
C HIS A 82 6.46 9.69 10.37
N GLN A 83 5.71 9.90 9.27
CA GLN A 83 6.11 9.36 7.97
C GLN A 83 7.18 10.25 7.34
N GLU A 84 8.07 9.63 6.57
CA GLU A 84 9.14 10.37 5.87
C GLU A 84 8.53 11.37 4.86
N PRO A 85 9.19 12.52 4.68
CA PRO A 85 8.68 13.53 3.72
C PRO A 85 8.44 12.99 2.31
N MET A 86 9.30 12.09 1.83
CA MET A 86 9.15 11.48 0.50
C MET A 86 7.86 10.67 0.40
N VAL A 87 7.50 9.94 1.45
CA VAL A 87 6.28 9.14 1.48
C VAL A 87 5.05 10.05 1.53
N ARG A 88 5.10 11.08 2.37
CA ARG A 88 4.03 12.05 2.49
C ARG A 88 3.82 12.81 1.18
N HIS A 89 4.91 13.16 0.51
CA HIS A 89 4.86 13.85 -0.78
C HIS A 89 4.18 12.99 -1.84
N GLU A 90 4.55 11.71 -1.92
CA GLU A 90 3.91 10.80 -2.88
C GLU A 90 2.42 10.63 -2.58
N ALA A 91 2.04 10.50 -1.32
CA ALA A 91 0.64 10.40 -0.93
C ALA A 91 -0.15 11.66 -1.37
N ALA A 92 0.46 12.82 -1.23
CA ALA A 92 -0.18 14.07 -1.67
C ALA A 92 -0.38 14.11 -3.18
N LEU A 93 0.66 13.74 -3.95
CA LEU A 93 0.61 13.76 -5.41
C LEU A 93 -0.48 12.83 -5.94
N VAL A 94 -0.52 11.59 -5.46
CA VAL A 94 -1.48 10.61 -5.99
C VAL A 94 -2.90 10.93 -5.51
N ASN A 95 -3.06 11.51 -4.33
CA ASN A 95 -4.36 11.90 -3.81
C ASN A 95 -4.94 13.05 -4.66
N MET A 96 -4.10 13.98 -5.08
CA MET A 96 -4.54 15.09 -5.94
C MET A 96 -5.01 14.60 -7.31
N ALA A 97 -4.51 13.48 -7.79
CA ALA A 97 -4.88 12.92 -9.08
C ALA A 97 -6.22 12.19 -9.05
N GLN A 98 -6.80 11.98 -7.90
CA GLN A 98 -8.08 11.31 -7.73
C GLN A 98 -9.21 12.30 -7.56
#